data_ca149428eb7c49ccae977e3b42674285
#
_entry.id   ca149428eb7c49ccae977e3b42674285
#
_cell.length_a   1.000
_cell.length_b   1.000
_cell.length_c   1.000
_cell.angle_alpha   90.00
_cell.angle_beta   90.00
_cell.angle_gamma   90.00
#
_symmetry.space_group_name_H-M   'P 1'
#
loop_
_entity.id
_entity.type
_entity.pdbx_description
1 polymer ?
#
loop_
_entity_poly.entity_id
_entity_poly.type
_entity_poly.pdbx_seq_one_letter_code
_entity_poly.pdbx_strand_id
1 'polypeptide(L)'
;GFDALHETPYYAKYGKPMLETKLRAVENAAAAGLAIVLVCCVIPGENDGELGGIVEYARQHMPAVKGVYFQPISYFGIYPEDKMRRITIPEVIRKVSEQHPDVSVQDFGPGSYDHSQCSFNAAYAQDKTGRLMPLTRFAPRKAAEDAVHRVRRNLQTAWTPSARRTLTIGGMAFQDAWNIDLMRVKRCSIQIIQKDGALVPLCSKYLSGCNGAKLFPGIG
;
A
#
# COMPACT_ATOMS: atom_id res chain seq x y z
N GLY A 1 9.55 -2.74 -0.39
CA GLY A 1 8.56 -3.83 -0.43
C GLY A 1 8.77 -4.81 0.71
N PHE A 2 7.69 -5.11 1.41
CA PHE A 2 7.61 -6.13 2.46
C PHE A 2 6.36 -6.96 2.14
N ASP A 3 6.55 -8.03 1.36
CA ASP A 3 5.43 -8.69 0.67
C ASP A 3 4.84 -9.87 1.46
N ALA A 4 5.62 -10.47 2.40
CA ALA A 4 5.22 -11.67 3.11
C ALA A 4 6.02 -11.87 4.41
N LEU A 5 5.54 -12.80 5.25
CA LEU A 5 6.21 -13.26 6.47
C LEU A 5 6.89 -14.64 6.27
N HIS A 6 6.90 -15.16 5.05
CA HIS A 6 7.59 -16.39 4.65
C HIS A 6 8.19 -16.26 3.24
N GLU A 7 9.04 -17.18 2.82
CA GLU A 7 9.85 -17.02 1.61
C GLU A 7 9.10 -17.26 0.29
N THR A 8 8.03 -18.07 0.29
CA THR A 8 7.34 -18.49 -0.95
C THR A 8 6.93 -17.31 -1.84
N PRO A 9 6.27 -16.22 -1.35
CA PRO A 9 5.90 -15.10 -2.18
C PRO A 9 7.10 -14.32 -2.73
N TYR A 10 8.23 -14.34 -2.02
CA TYR A 10 9.45 -13.71 -2.51
C TYR A 10 10.08 -14.51 -3.66
N TYR A 11 10.04 -15.85 -3.60
CA TYR A 11 10.45 -16.68 -4.72
C TYR A 11 9.55 -16.46 -5.94
N ALA A 12 8.23 -16.40 -5.75
CA ALA A 12 7.28 -16.14 -6.83
C ALA A 12 7.53 -14.77 -7.50
N LYS A 13 7.92 -13.75 -6.71
CA LYS A 13 8.10 -12.38 -7.20
C LYS A 13 9.52 -12.08 -7.69
N TYR A 14 10.55 -12.61 -7.03
CA TYR A 14 11.94 -12.23 -7.26
C TYR A 14 12.83 -13.40 -7.70
N GLY A 15 12.33 -14.63 -7.71
CA GLY A 15 13.11 -15.83 -8.02
C GLY A 15 14.18 -16.20 -6.99
N LYS A 16 14.17 -15.58 -5.79
CA LYS A 16 15.16 -15.77 -4.74
C LYS A 16 14.61 -15.45 -3.34
N PRO A 17 15.25 -15.97 -2.27
CA PRO A 17 14.86 -15.64 -0.90
C PRO A 17 15.14 -14.17 -0.59
N MET A 18 14.22 -13.51 0.08
CA MET A 18 14.33 -12.09 0.43
C MET A 18 13.86 -11.77 1.85
N LEU A 19 13.20 -12.68 2.55
CA LEU A 19 12.58 -12.39 3.85
C LEU A 19 13.59 -11.87 4.86
N GLU A 20 14.71 -12.58 5.07
CA GLU A 20 15.75 -12.16 6.00
C GLU A 20 16.27 -10.75 5.67
N THR A 21 16.49 -10.46 4.39
CA THR A 21 16.91 -9.12 3.94
C THR A 21 15.88 -8.05 4.28
N LYS A 22 14.58 -8.36 4.17
CA LYS A 22 13.49 -7.43 4.49
C LYS A 22 13.37 -7.21 6.00
N LEU A 23 13.47 -8.26 6.80
CA LEU A 23 13.47 -8.17 8.27
C LEU A 23 14.63 -7.31 8.76
N ARG A 24 15.85 -7.61 8.31
CA ARG A 24 17.04 -6.83 8.64
C ARG A 24 16.94 -5.36 8.19
N ALA A 25 16.31 -5.08 7.05
CA ALA A 25 16.09 -3.71 6.59
C ALA A 25 15.15 -2.94 7.52
N VAL A 26 14.10 -3.58 8.06
CA VAL A 26 13.21 -2.98 9.06
C VAL A 26 13.96 -2.70 10.37
N GLU A 27 14.74 -3.68 10.86
CA GLU A 27 15.55 -3.52 12.07
C GLU A 27 16.57 -2.38 11.95
N ASN A 28 17.33 -2.34 10.85
CA ASN A 28 18.33 -1.31 10.60
C ASN A 28 17.69 0.09 10.49
N ALA A 29 16.56 0.21 9.80
CA ALA A 29 15.83 1.48 9.68
C ALA A 29 15.28 1.94 11.04
N ALA A 30 14.74 1.02 11.84
CA ALA A 30 14.28 1.31 13.20
C ALA A 30 15.45 1.76 14.11
N ALA A 31 16.59 1.07 14.05
CA ALA A 31 17.79 1.43 14.81
C ALA A 31 18.36 2.80 14.39
N ALA A 32 18.24 3.16 13.11
CA ALA A 32 18.61 4.48 12.59
C ALA A 32 17.57 5.57 12.91
N GLY A 33 16.49 5.28 13.63
CA GLY A 33 15.45 6.23 13.97
C GLY A 33 14.57 6.66 12.79
N LEU A 34 14.48 5.86 11.74
CA LEU A 34 13.68 6.16 10.56
C LEU A 34 12.24 5.68 10.75
N ALA A 35 11.28 6.47 10.27
CA ALA A 35 9.88 6.02 10.16
C ALA A 35 9.71 5.09 8.95
N ILE A 36 9.02 3.97 9.17
CA ILE A 36 8.91 2.89 8.20
C ILE A 36 7.44 2.73 7.77
N VAL A 37 7.22 2.57 6.47
CA VAL A 37 5.96 2.08 5.90
C VAL A 37 6.25 0.77 5.17
N LEU A 38 5.56 -0.30 5.56
CA LEU A 38 5.64 -1.59 4.90
C LEU A 38 4.76 -1.55 3.64
N VAL A 39 5.35 -1.76 2.48
CA VAL A 39 4.60 -1.82 1.21
C VAL A 39 4.52 -3.27 0.76
N CYS A 40 3.31 -3.80 0.70
CA CYS A 40 3.01 -5.19 0.32
C CYS A 40 2.33 -5.23 -1.05
N CYS A 41 2.94 -5.86 -2.03
CA CYS A 41 2.27 -6.25 -3.27
C CYS A 41 1.41 -7.48 -2.99
N VAL A 42 0.09 -7.35 -3.09
CA VAL A 42 -0.84 -8.46 -2.81
C VAL A 42 -1.05 -9.30 -4.05
N ILE A 43 -0.63 -10.56 -3.99
CA ILE A 43 -0.72 -11.54 -5.09
C ILE A 43 -1.67 -12.65 -4.65
N PRO A 44 -2.85 -12.79 -5.29
CA PRO A 44 -3.82 -13.82 -4.93
C PRO A 44 -3.25 -15.23 -4.96
N GLY A 45 -3.49 -15.99 -3.89
CA GLY A 45 -3.00 -17.35 -3.71
C GLY A 45 -1.52 -17.48 -3.34
N GLU A 46 -0.79 -16.35 -3.23
CA GLU A 46 0.62 -16.36 -2.79
C GLU A 46 0.77 -15.78 -1.37
N ASN A 47 0.25 -14.56 -1.14
CA ASN A 47 0.38 -13.87 0.15
C ASN A 47 -0.92 -13.24 0.67
N ASP A 48 -2.02 -13.40 -0.03
CA ASP A 48 -3.31 -12.84 0.35
C ASP A 48 -3.96 -13.53 1.56
N GLY A 49 -3.38 -14.62 2.03
CA GLY A 49 -3.73 -15.33 3.26
C GLY A 49 -3.03 -14.81 4.54
N GLU A 50 -2.08 -13.88 4.44
CA GLU A 50 -1.28 -13.40 5.58
C GLU A 50 -1.27 -11.88 5.78
N LEU A 51 -2.21 -11.17 5.16
CA LEU A 51 -2.29 -9.71 5.23
C LEU A 51 -2.48 -9.21 6.68
N GLY A 52 -3.29 -9.91 7.47
CA GLY A 52 -3.44 -9.65 8.90
C GLY A 52 -2.15 -9.88 9.69
N GLY A 53 -1.36 -10.88 9.32
CA GLY A 53 -0.04 -11.13 9.91
C GLY A 53 0.94 -9.99 9.65
N ILE A 54 0.92 -9.39 8.44
CA ILE A 54 1.74 -8.21 8.13
C ILE A 54 1.30 -7.00 8.96
N VAL A 55 -0.01 -6.82 9.20
CA VAL A 55 -0.51 -5.77 10.11
C VAL A 55 -0.05 -6.02 11.53
N GLU A 56 -0.11 -7.26 12.00
CA GLU A 56 0.37 -7.63 13.35
C GLU A 56 1.88 -7.40 13.49
N TYR A 57 2.67 -7.78 12.49
CA TYR A 57 4.10 -7.46 12.45
C TYR A 57 4.34 -5.96 12.55
N ALA A 58 3.60 -5.15 11.78
CA ALA A 58 3.69 -3.69 11.85
C ALA A 58 3.34 -3.15 13.25
N ARG A 59 2.28 -3.68 13.87
CA ARG A 59 1.85 -3.32 15.23
C ARG A 59 2.95 -3.60 16.28
N GLN A 60 3.60 -4.75 16.18
CA GLN A 60 4.69 -5.13 17.09
C GLN A 60 5.92 -4.23 16.96
N HIS A 61 6.18 -3.70 15.76
CA HIS A 61 7.32 -2.82 15.47
C HIS A 61 7.01 -1.32 15.59
N MET A 62 5.87 -0.98 16.19
CA MET A 62 5.58 0.41 16.55
C MET A 62 6.49 0.86 17.71
N PRO A 63 6.93 2.12 17.76
CA PRO A 63 6.55 3.24 16.91
C PRO A 63 7.38 3.42 15.63
N ALA A 64 8.36 2.58 15.32
CA ALA A 64 9.19 2.71 14.12
C ALA A 64 8.36 2.46 12.86
N VAL A 65 7.57 1.40 12.82
CA VAL A 65 6.62 1.15 11.72
C VAL A 65 5.38 2.01 11.93
N LYS A 66 5.09 2.87 10.95
CA LYS A 66 3.99 3.86 10.95
C LYS A 66 2.83 3.45 10.05
N GLY A 67 3.03 2.48 9.18
CA GLY A 67 1.96 2.07 8.27
C GLY A 67 2.25 0.78 7.51
N VAL A 68 1.16 0.20 7.02
CA VAL A 68 1.15 -0.87 6.03
C VAL A 68 0.39 -0.36 4.82
N TYR A 69 0.96 -0.55 3.64
CA TYR A 69 0.39 -0.11 2.39
C TYR A 69 0.25 -1.29 1.42
N PHE A 70 -0.97 -1.75 1.23
CA PHE A 70 -1.28 -2.86 0.36
C PHE A 70 -1.48 -2.40 -1.09
N GLN A 71 -0.80 -3.05 -2.01
CA GLN A 71 -0.92 -2.80 -3.44
C GLN A 71 -1.41 -4.07 -4.13
N PRO A 72 -2.70 -4.16 -4.49
CA PRO A 72 -3.15 -5.20 -5.41
C PRO A 72 -2.22 -5.30 -6.61
N ILE A 73 -1.84 -6.50 -6.99
CA ILE A 73 -0.91 -6.71 -8.11
C ILE A 73 -1.42 -6.06 -9.38
N SER A 74 -0.53 -5.39 -10.09
CA SER A 74 -0.77 -4.81 -11.42
C SER A 74 0.37 -5.21 -12.35
N TYR A 75 0.06 -5.45 -13.60
CA TYR A 75 0.95 -6.04 -14.57
C TYR A 75 1.50 -4.99 -15.53
N PHE A 76 2.78 -4.68 -15.37
CA PHE A 76 3.53 -3.76 -16.20
C PHE A 76 4.83 -4.42 -16.71
N GLY A 77 5.28 -4.02 -17.87
CA GLY A 77 6.47 -4.60 -18.49
C GLY A 77 6.19 -5.99 -19.08
N ILE A 78 7.12 -6.91 -18.86
CA ILE A 78 6.98 -8.30 -19.33
C ILE A 78 6.34 -9.13 -18.22
N TYR A 79 5.27 -9.83 -18.52
CA TYR A 79 4.55 -10.67 -17.57
C TYR A 79 3.88 -11.88 -18.25
N PRO A 80 3.70 -13.01 -17.52
CA PRO A 80 3.05 -14.20 -18.09
C PRO A 80 1.54 -13.96 -18.28
N GLU A 81 1.03 -14.16 -19.48
CA GLU A 81 -0.37 -13.92 -19.82
C GLU A 81 -1.33 -14.95 -19.21
N ASP A 82 -0.87 -16.19 -19.09
CA ASP A 82 -1.64 -17.34 -18.58
C ASP A 82 -1.77 -17.40 -17.06
N LYS A 83 -0.98 -16.60 -16.32
CA LYS A 83 -0.92 -16.65 -14.84
C LYS A 83 -1.41 -15.38 -14.15
N MET A 84 -2.13 -14.54 -14.85
CA MET A 84 -2.63 -13.29 -14.26
C MET A 84 -3.73 -13.57 -13.25
N ARG A 85 -3.41 -13.34 -11.99
CA ARG A 85 -4.36 -13.35 -10.87
C ARG A 85 -4.62 -11.93 -10.43
N ARG A 86 -5.85 -11.62 -10.06
CA ARG A 86 -6.24 -10.27 -9.65
C ARG A 86 -6.95 -10.30 -8.31
N ILE A 87 -6.77 -9.23 -7.57
CA ILE A 87 -7.49 -8.95 -6.33
C ILE A 87 -7.92 -7.48 -6.34
N THR A 88 -9.10 -7.22 -5.84
CA THR A 88 -9.66 -5.87 -5.77
C THR A 88 -9.43 -5.23 -4.39
N ILE A 89 -9.56 -3.91 -4.32
CA ILE A 89 -9.49 -3.18 -3.04
C ILE A 89 -10.49 -3.73 -2.01
N PRO A 90 -11.79 -3.94 -2.33
CA PRO A 90 -12.73 -4.51 -1.37
C PRO A 90 -12.33 -5.91 -0.86
N GLU A 91 -11.73 -6.74 -1.71
CA GLU A 91 -11.24 -8.06 -1.30
C GLU A 91 -10.04 -7.95 -0.36
N VAL A 92 -9.10 -7.04 -0.62
CA VAL A 92 -7.97 -6.78 0.30
C VAL A 92 -8.48 -6.32 1.65
N ILE A 93 -9.40 -5.34 1.69
CA ILE A 93 -9.99 -4.83 2.94
C ILE A 93 -10.67 -5.97 3.72
N ARG A 94 -11.46 -6.80 3.04
CA ARG A 94 -12.15 -7.94 3.66
C ARG A 94 -11.15 -8.94 4.25
N LYS A 95 -10.14 -9.34 3.47
CA LYS A 95 -9.11 -10.28 3.93
C LYS A 95 -8.33 -9.75 5.14
N VAL A 96 -7.93 -8.49 5.16
CA VAL A 96 -7.28 -7.88 6.32
C VAL A 96 -8.21 -7.94 7.55
N SER A 97 -9.50 -7.62 7.37
CA SER A 97 -10.49 -7.63 8.46
C SER A 97 -10.79 -9.04 8.97
N GLU A 98 -10.79 -10.06 8.11
CA GLU A 98 -10.98 -11.46 8.50
C GLU A 98 -9.76 -12.03 9.23
N GLN A 99 -8.58 -11.53 8.93
CA GLN A 99 -7.29 -12.06 9.42
C GLN A 99 -6.74 -11.31 10.64
N HIS A 100 -7.27 -10.12 10.98
CA HIS A 100 -6.78 -9.35 12.14
C HIS A 100 -7.94 -8.90 13.04
N PRO A 101 -7.95 -9.30 14.34
CA PRO A 101 -9.10 -9.13 15.23
C PRO A 101 -9.48 -7.67 15.52
N ASP A 102 -8.52 -6.76 15.46
CA ASP A 102 -8.75 -5.34 15.76
C ASP A 102 -9.13 -4.50 14.53
N VAL A 103 -9.16 -5.11 13.33
CA VAL A 103 -9.44 -4.41 12.06
C VAL A 103 -10.81 -4.79 11.53
N SER A 104 -11.61 -3.79 11.16
CA SER A 104 -12.94 -4.01 10.58
C SER A 104 -13.07 -3.33 9.22
N VAL A 105 -13.87 -3.91 8.32
CA VAL A 105 -14.21 -3.30 7.02
C VAL A 105 -14.71 -1.85 7.19
N GLN A 106 -15.47 -1.59 8.26
CA GLN A 106 -16.05 -0.27 8.54
C GLN A 106 -15.02 0.81 8.92
N ASP A 107 -13.78 0.43 9.21
CA ASP A 107 -12.72 1.38 9.55
C ASP A 107 -12.16 2.09 8.32
N PHE A 108 -12.34 1.49 7.14
CA PHE A 108 -11.75 1.96 5.91
C PHE A 108 -12.63 2.98 5.17
N GLY A 109 -11.97 3.99 4.64
CA GLY A 109 -12.56 4.97 3.74
C GLY A 109 -11.70 5.17 2.49
N PRO A 110 -12.19 5.92 1.49
CA PRO A 110 -11.39 6.27 0.32
C PRO A 110 -10.16 7.09 0.70
N GLY A 111 -9.10 6.97 -0.06
CA GLY A 111 -7.91 7.80 0.09
C GLY A 111 -8.22 9.28 -0.13
N SER A 112 -7.57 10.15 0.65
CA SER A 112 -7.87 11.59 0.64
C SER A 112 -7.17 12.38 -0.46
N TYR A 113 -6.16 11.81 -1.12
CA TYR A 113 -5.37 12.50 -2.16
C TYR A 113 -5.46 11.85 -3.53
N ASP A 114 -5.93 10.61 -3.57
CA ASP A 114 -6.01 9.81 -4.77
C ASP A 114 -7.47 9.71 -5.22
N HIS A 115 -7.69 9.20 -6.41
CA HIS A 115 -9.04 8.89 -6.84
C HIS A 115 -9.68 7.88 -5.87
N SER A 116 -10.91 8.16 -5.42
CA SER A 116 -11.62 7.34 -4.40
C SER A 116 -11.78 5.86 -4.75
N GLN A 117 -11.74 5.51 -6.03
CA GLN A 117 -11.78 4.13 -6.52
C GLN A 117 -10.40 3.49 -6.65
N CYS A 118 -9.31 4.25 -6.44
CA CYS A 118 -7.95 3.74 -6.56
C CYS A 118 -7.31 3.43 -5.22
N SER A 119 -7.77 4.03 -4.13
CA SER A 119 -7.10 3.95 -2.84
C SER A 119 -8.07 3.86 -1.67
N PHE A 120 -7.57 3.36 -0.56
CA PHE A 120 -8.27 3.25 0.71
C PHE A 120 -7.32 3.51 1.87
N ASN A 121 -7.85 3.90 3.02
CA ASN A 121 -7.08 4.04 4.24
C ASN A 121 -7.93 3.89 5.50
N ALA A 122 -7.28 3.52 6.59
CA ALA A 122 -7.76 3.56 7.97
C ALA A 122 -6.59 3.95 8.89
N ALA A 123 -6.88 4.63 9.98
CA ALA A 123 -5.89 5.03 10.98
C ALA A 123 -6.24 4.45 12.34
N TYR A 124 -5.24 3.97 13.05
CA TYR A 124 -5.35 3.32 14.34
C TYR A 124 -4.40 3.96 15.34
N ALA A 125 -4.80 3.95 16.62
CA ALA A 125 -3.90 4.16 17.74
C ALA A 125 -3.78 2.86 18.54
N GLN A 126 -2.60 2.59 19.10
CA GLN A 126 -2.45 1.47 20.02
C GLN A 126 -2.85 1.91 21.43
N ASP A 127 -3.74 1.16 22.06
CA ASP A 127 -4.15 1.37 23.44
C ASP A 127 -3.13 0.82 24.46
N LYS A 128 -3.42 0.96 25.74
CA LYS A 128 -2.57 0.48 26.84
C LYS A 128 -2.43 -1.05 26.89
N THR A 129 -3.37 -1.78 26.29
CA THR A 129 -3.35 -3.25 26.21
C THR A 129 -2.59 -3.76 24.97
N GLY A 130 -2.16 -2.85 24.10
CA GLY A 130 -1.48 -3.18 22.86
C GLY A 130 -2.40 -3.39 21.66
N ARG A 131 -3.73 -3.25 21.82
CA ARG A 131 -4.72 -3.42 20.74
C ARG A 131 -4.78 -2.19 19.84
N LEU A 132 -5.15 -2.40 18.58
CA LEU A 132 -5.40 -1.33 17.62
C LEU A 132 -6.82 -0.79 17.78
N MET A 133 -6.95 0.50 18.09
CA MET A 133 -8.21 1.23 18.20
C MET A 133 -8.39 2.12 16.97
N PRO A 134 -9.47 1.93 16.18
CA PRO A 134 -9.68 2.68 14.95
C PRO A 134 -9.99 4.15 15.25
N LEU A 135 -9.18 5.05 14.75
CA LEU A 135 -9.39 6.49 14.86
C LEU A 135 -10.42 6.99 13.84
N THR A 136 -10.48 6.36 12.66
CA THR A 136 -11.37 6.74 11.57
C THR A 136 -12.85 6.49 11.87
N ARG A 137 -13.16 5.49 12.72
CA ARG A 137 -14.55 5.15 13.09
C ARG A 137 -15.17 6.14 14.08
N PHE A 138 -14.37 6.69 14.99
CA PHE A 138 -14.85 7.49 16.12
C PHE A 138 -14.62 9.00 15.97
N ALA A 139 -13.85 9.42 14.98
CA ALA A 139 -13.67 10.83 14.69
C ALA A 139 -14.70 11.30 13.64
N PRO A 140 -15.27 12.52 13.77
CA PRO A 140 -15.98 13.13 12.66
C PRO A 140 -15.10 13.04 11.40
N ARG A 141 -15.69 12.69 10.25
CA ARG A 141 -14.96 12.45 9.00
C ARG A 141 -13.91 13.53 8.70
N LYS A 142 -14.27 14.79 8.93
CA LYS A 142 -13.36 15.93 8.80
C LYS A 142 -12.18 15.89 9.78
N ALA A 143 -12.40 15.46 11.02
CA ALA A 143 -11.33 15.37 12.01
C ALA A 143 -10.41 14.15 11.77
N ALA A 144 -10.94 13.06 11.20
CA ALA A 144 -10.15 11.92 10.75
C ALA A 144 -9.31 12.30 9.52
N GLU A 145 -9.88 13.01 8.55
CA GLU A 145 -9.18 13.58 7.40
C GLU A 145 -8.09 14.56 7.87
N ASP A 146 -8.39 15.47 8.80
CA ASP A 146 -7.42 16.41 9.39
C ASP A 146 -6.33 15.71 10.21
N ALA A 147 -6.63 14.58 10.85
CA ALA A 147 -5.62 13.77 11.55
C ALA A 147 -4.69 13.08 10.55
N VAL A 148 -5.23 12.51 9.47
CA VAL A 148 -4.45 11.96 8.36
C VAL A 148 -3.64 13.06 7.66
N HIS A 149 -4.23 14.24 7.45
CA HIS A 149 -3.53 15.41 6.90
C HIS A 149 -2.42 15.92 7.83
N ARG A 150 -2.62 15.89 9.14
CA ARG A 150 -1.59 16.26 10.12
C ARG A 150 -0.45 15.25 10.16
N VAL A 151 -0.76 13.97 10.10
CA VAL A 151 0.26 12.91 9.99
C VAL A 151 1.04 13.08 8.69
N ARG A 152 0.40 13.44 7.58
CA ARG A 152 1.06 13.68 6.28
C ARG A 152 1.80 15.03 6.19
N ARG A 153 1.31 16.12 6.76
CA ARG A 153 2.07 17.38 6.87
C ARG A 153 3.30 17.24 7.75
N ASN A 154 3.21 16.42 8.78
CA ASN A 154 4.35 16.05 9.60
C ASN A 154 5.25 15.00 8.95
N LEU A 155 5.01 14.59 7.70
CA LEU A 155 5.98 13.79 6.94
C LEU A 155 7.30 14.54 6.71
N GLN A 156 7.32 15.87 6.71
CA GLN A 156 8.57 16.63 6.79
C GLN A 156 9.24 16.59 8.19
N THR A 157 8.46 16.35 9.25
CA THR A 157 8.94 16.07 10.62
C THR A 157 8.81 14.59 10.99
N ALA A 158 8.23 13.74 10.16
CA ALA A 158 7.99 12.31 10.38
C ALA A 158 9.25 11.44 10.22
N TRP A 159 10.37 12.05 9.86
CA TRP A 159 11.70 11.41 9.95
C TRP A 159 12.15 11.23 11.41
N THR A 160 11.54 11.92 12.34
CA THR A 160 11.72 11.66 13.77
C THR A 160 10.59 10.75 14.25
N PRO A 161 10.88 9.61 14.90
CA PRO A 161 9.88 8.74 15.48
C PRO A 161 9.07 9.57 16.50
N SER A 162 7.84 9.97 16.12
CA SER A 162 6.96 10.50 17.15
C SER A 162 6.69 9.36 18.13
N ALA A 163 6.75 9.62 19.43
CA ALA A 163 6.45 8.65 20.47
C ALA A 163 5.01 8.11 20.40
N ARG A 164 4.17 8.65 19.52
CA ARG A 164 2.79 8.22 19.31
C ARG A 164 2.77 6.87 18.59
N ARG A 165 2.16 5.91 19.24
CA ARG A 165 1.92 4.58 18.71
C ARG A 165 0.67 4.60 17.82
N THR A 166 0.83 5.12 16.60
CA THR A 166 -0.23 5.18 15.58
C THR A 166 0.20 4.37 14.36
N LEU A 167 -0.74 3.67 13.74
CA LEU A 167 -0.55 2.86 12.55
C LEU A 167 -1.57 3.26 11.49
N THR A 168 -1.14 3.47 10.25
CA THR A 168 -2.03 3.63 9.12
C THR A 168 -2.07 2.34 8.32
N ILE A 169 -3.25 1.84 8.01
CA ILE A 169 -3.46 0.73 7.08
C ILE A 169 -4.13 1.30 5.84
N GLY A 170 -3.51 1.15 4.70
CA GLY A 170 -4.06 1.68 3.46
C GLY A 170 -3.55 0.93 2.25
N GLY A 171 -3.90 1.42 1.07
CA GLY A 171 -3.41 0.83 -0.16
C GLY A 171 -3.91 1.54 -1.40
N MET A 172 -3.35 1.13 -2.53
CA MET A 172 -3.70 1.65 -3.85
C MET A 172 -3.63 0.55 -4.89
N ALA A 173 -4.67 0.46 -5.72
CA ALA A 173 -4.71 -0.38 -6.89
C ALA A 173 -4.33 0.44 -8.13
N PHE A 174 -3.17 0.15 -8.70
CA PHE A 174 -2.80 0.68 -10.01
C PHE A 174 -3.59 -0.01 -11.11
N GLN A 175 -3.78 0.69 -12.22
CA GLN A 175 -4.45 0.16 -13.40
C GLN A 175 -3.41 -0.28 -14.42
N ASP A 176 -3.64 -1.44 -15.02
CA ASP A 176 -2.83 -1.98 -16.11
C ASP A 176 -3.70 -2.16 -17.39
N ALA A 177 -3.15 -2.74 -18.44
CA ALA A 177 -3.81 -2.88 -19.75
C ALA A 177 -5.18 -3.60 -19.69
N TRP A 178 -5.41 -4.42 -18.66
CA TRP A 178 -6.61 -5.25 -18.53
C TRP A 178 -7.76 -4.60 -17.76
N ASN A 179 -7.45 -3.56 -16.96
CA ASN A 179 -8.45 -2.90 -16.14
C ASN A 179 -8.40 -1.37 -16.23
N ILE A 180 -7.76 -0.83 -17.25
CA ILE A 180 -7.65 0.62 -17.44
C ILE A 180 -9.02 1.25 -17.64
N ASP A 181 -9.32 2.26 -16.85
CA ASP A 181 -10.50 3.08 -16.92
C ASP A 181 -10.08 4.51 -17.28
N LEU A 182 -10.42 4.95 -18.48
CA LEU A 182 -10.01 6.26 -19.00
C LEU A 182 -10.61 7.43 -18.21
N MET A 183 -11.79 7.26 -17.60
CA MET A 183 -12.38 8.30 -16.77
C MET A 183 -11.62 8.48 -15.44
N ARG A 184 -11.15 7.38 -14.85
CA ARG A 184 -10.26 7.42 -13.69
C ARG A 184 -8.91 8.03 -14.06
N VAL A 185 -8.34 7.61 -15.19
CA VAL A 185 -7.06 8.13 -15.69
C VAL A 185 -7.11 9.65 -15.89
N LYS A 186 -8.17 10.18 -16.51
CA LYS A 186 -8.35 11.64 -16.72
C LYS A 186 -8.37 12.44 -15.41
N ARG A 187 -8.77 11.82 -14.30
CA ARG A 187 -8.88 12.47 -12.99
C ARG A 187 -7.75 12.06 -12.03
N CYS A 188 -6.73 11.38 -12.54
CA CYS A 188 -5.62 10.91 -11.73
C CYS A 188 -4.74 12.07 -11.26
N SER A 189 -4.49 12.16 -9.96
CA SER A 189 -3.60 13.16 -9.35
C SER A 189 -2.14 12.67 -9.30
N ILE A 190 -1.89 11.38 -9.55
CA ILE A 190 -0.54 10.80 -9.56
C ILE A 190 -0.01 10.85 -10.98
N GLN A 191 0.87 11.80 -11.24
CA GLN A 191 1.37 12.07 -12.57
C GLN A 191 2.89 12.05 -12.63
N ILE A 192 3.41 11.65 -13.78
CA ILE A 192 4.85 11.62 -14.09
C ILE A 192 5.14 12.78 -15.04
N ILE A 193 6.09 13.63 -14.65
CA ILE A 193 6.58 14.71 -15.50
C ILE A 193 7.45 14.09 -16.60
N GLN A 194 7.13 14.37 -17.85
CA GLN A 194 7.92 13.98 -19.00
C GLN A 194 9.04 14.97 -19.27
N LYS A 195 9.98 14.63 -20.16
CA LYS A 195 11.10 15.52 -20.56
C LYS A 195 10.67 16.83 -21.19
N ASP A 196 9.54 16.82 -21.89
CA ASP A 196 8.90 17.99 -22.53
C ASP A 196 8.02 18.79 -21.55
N GLY A 197 7.97 18.40 -20.27
CA GLY A 197 7.13 19.04 -19.25
C GLY A 197 5.68 18.54 -19.22
N ALA A 198 5.28 17.65 -20.11
CA ALA A 198 3.94 17.06 -20.08
C ALA A 198 3.71 16.21 -18.83
N LEU A 199 2.49 16.27 -18.29
CA LEU A 199 2.06 15.48 -17.14
C LEU A 199 1.28 14.25 -17.63
N VAL A 200 1.78 13.07 -17.33
CA VAL A 200 1.17 11.79 -17.74
C VAL A 200 0.78 10.98 -16.50
N PRO A 201 -0.48 10.51 -16.40
CA PRO A 201 -0.89 9.63 -15.30
C PRO A 201 0.02 8.40 -15.20
N LEU A 202 0.42 8.04 -13.96
CA LEU A 202 1.38 6.96 -13.71
C LEU A 202 0.96 5.65 -14.39
N CYS A 203 -0.29 5.24 -14.24
CA CYS A 203 -0.78 4.00 -14.85
C CYS A 203 -0.66 4.01 -16.37
N SER A 204 -0.98 5.15 -17.03
CA SER A 204 -0.83 5.30 -18.48
C SER A 204 0.62 5.23 -18.91
N LYS A 205 1.52 5.87 -18.17
CA LYS A 205 2.97 5.91 -18.49
C LYS A 205 3.60 4.54 -18.56
N TYR A 206 3.18 3.64 -17.67
CA TYR A 206 3.74 2.28 -17.57
C TYR A 206 2.90 1.21 -18.25
N LEU A 207 1.79 1.60 -18.91
CA LEU A 207 0.91 0.67 -19.58
C LEU A 207 1.66 -0.13 -20.68
N SER A 208 1.57 -1.45 -20.60
CA SER A 208 2.25 -2.35 -21.52
C SER A 208 1.42 -3.58 -21.85
N GLY A 209 1.68 -4.18 -22.99
CA GLY A 209 1.29 -5.55 -23.28
C GLY A 209 2.16 -6.56 -22.51
N CYS A 210 1.78 -7.85 -22.53
CA CYS A 210 2.51 -8.92 -21.83
C CYS A 210 3.94 -9.12 -22.32
N ASN A 211 4.21 -8.77 -23.58
CA ASN A 211 5.53 -8.77 -24.20
C ASN A 211 6.39 -7.54 -23.86
N GLY A 212 5.92 -6.65 -22.98
CA GLY A 212 6.60 -5.41 -22.63
C GLY A 212 6.43 -4.25 -23.62
N ALA A 213 5.70 -4.45 -24.72
CA ALA A 213 5.42 -3.38 -25.66
C ALA A 213 4.60 -2.27 -24.99
N LYS A 214 5.08 -1.04 -25.04
CA LYS A 214 4.38 0.11 -24.45
C LYS A 214 3.09 0.39 -25.22
N LEU A 215 1.98 0.47 -24.52
CA LEU A 215 0.66 0.79 -25.10
C LEU A 215 0.37 2.30 -25.08
N PHE A 216 1.04 3.05 -24.21
CA PHE A 216 0.98 4.50 -24.24
C PHE A 216 2.13 5.01 -25.15
N PRO A 217 1.82 5.81 -26.19
CA PRO A 217 2.85 6.34 -27.07
C PRO A 217 3.84 7.16 -26.25
N GLY A 218 5.09 6.72 -26.26
CA GLY A 218 6.16 7.55 -25.72
C GLY A 218 6.26 8.79 -26.61
N ILE A 219 6.07 9.95 -26.03
CA ILE A 219 6.62 11.17 -26.62
C ILE A 219 8.13 10.96 -26.52
N GLY A 220 8.77 10.76 -27.66
CA GLY A 220 10.18 10.38 -27.81
C GLY A 220 11.13 11.41 -27.24
#